data_6eb4662127384e565a60eacf11137507
#
_entry.id   6eb4662127384e565a60eacf11137507
#
_cell.length_a   1.000
_cell.length_b   1.000
_cell.length_c   1.000
_cell.angle_alpha   90.00
_cell.angle_beta   90.00
_cell.angle_gamma   90.00
#
_symmetry.space_group_name_H-M   'P 1'
#
loop_
_entity.id
_entity.type
_entity.pdbx_description
1 polymer ?
#
loop_
_entity_poly.entity_id
_entity_poly.type
_entity_poly.pdbx_seq_one_letter_code
_entity_poly.pdbx_strand_id
1 'polypeptide(L)'
;MNSNSRAESDRLKKRNWFIEILQRPEIGPFGVMLLLILALGFFSIPENANTWNLFEGEGLNALGIRNNLRIIAQLGIIALGAGLLIIAGEFDLSIGSMIGFAGMCMAITLKWGFHIVIPYISFTNGISVEKFVIASFNNVTPLAAVFITLCFTLFFGWLMGLIVVKTGLASFIVSLSFLFFLRGLTEVCYRAFNKAPDQTAGSTQVSDLPDFKNIVNLPEYGVIGRVAAKRLDPEILLRYYEKLSPDQIAAFSQKLSMAFERVAAKKTEILMNKNISNIEREINNAKEAGNTDLVTTLQSRLLDAQNMAPVVPKDVTNLDIVKAWIDTLPSERPAADFFGGNVLEGMFEWLYQIGWNVNNYGNKFAPGLYNAVFLWILIAIVAWIVLSKTQAGNWIYSTGGNLNAAKANGVPTGKVKISLFMFSAFCATMFAATQVFETNTADAAKGVLKELEAIAAAVIGGVVLTGGFGTVLGIMFGSIIFGIASVAFFYIPYVDGSFYRIFLGAVLLIAALTNENIRKRITGGI
;
A
#
# COMPACT_ATOMS: atom_id res chain seq x y z
N MET A 1 60.38 -21.96 -16.53
CA MET A 1 59.77 -22.27 -15.20
C MET A 1 59.27 -20.97 -14.63
N ASN A 2 58.01 -20.80 -14.28
CA ASN A 2 57.38 -19.77 -13.39
C ASN A 2 56.12 -19.04 -13.90
N SER A 3 55.43 -19.51 -14.94
CA SER A 3 54.08 -18.96 -15.23
C SER A 3 52.94 -19.75 -14.56
N ASN A 4 53.14 -21.06 -14.37
CA ASN A 4 52.10 -21.91 -13.75
C ASN A 4 52.03 -21.81 -12.23
N SER A 5 53.16 -21.51 -11.53
CA SER A 5 53.13 -21.37 -10.07
C SER A 5 52.46 -20.08 -9.58
N ARG A 6 52.48 -18.99 -10.39
CA ARG A 6 51.72 -17.76 -10.08
C ARG A 6 50.23 -17.93 -10.24
N ALA A 7 49.77 -18.68 -11.24
CA ALA A 7 48.36 -18.94 -11.47
C ALA A 7 47.70 -19.83 -10.39
N GLU A 8 48.47 -20.79 -9.82
CA GLU A 8 48.03 -21.62 -8.69
C GLU A 8 48.03 -20.86 -7.35
N SER A 9 49.01 -19.96 -7.10
CA SER A 9 49.03 -19.15 -5.88
C SER A 9 47.89 -18.12 -5.82
N ASP A 10 47.42 -17.61 -6.96
CA ASP A 10 46.29 -16.67 -7.00
C ASP A 10 44.94 -17.35 -6.82
N ARG A 11 44.83 -18.67 -7.12
CA ARG A 11 43.63 -19.48 -6.82
C ARG A 11 43.49 -19.81 -5.32
N LEU A 12 44.58 -19.80 -4.56
CA LEU A 12 44.60 -20.10 -3.13
C LEU A 12 44.62 -18.88 -2.21
N LYS A 13 44.71 -17.66 -2.77
CA LYS A 13 44.53 -16.44 -1.95
C LYS A 13 43.07 -16.42 -1.48
N LYS A 14 42.88 -16.59 -0.16
CA LYS A 14 41.60 -16.32 0.50
C LYS A 14 41.15 -14.90 0.08
N ARG A 15 40.21 -14.84 -0.81
CA ARG A 15 39.61 -13.59 -1.27
C ARG A 15 39.07 -12.86 -0.05
N ASN A 16 39.47 -11.61 0.14
CA ASN A 16 39.04 -10.83 1.30
C ASN A 16 37.53 -10.71 1.26
N TRP A 17 36.82 -11.25 2.25
CA TRP A 17 35.36 -11.26 2.30
C TRP A 17 34.72 -9.87 2.04
N PHE A 18 35.46 -8.81 2.46
CA PHE A 18 35.04 -7.42 2.23
C PHE A 18 35.05 -7.04 0.74
N ILE A 19 36.02 -7.52 -0.02
CA ILE A 19 36.10 -7.29 -1.47
C ILE A 19 35.00 -8.08 -2.19
N GLU A 20 34.68 -9.29 -1.74
CA GLU A 20 33.57 -10.07 -2.29
C GLU A 20 32.23 -9.40 -2.05
N ILE A 21 32.03 -8.78 -0.89
CA ILE A 21 30.83 -7.98 -0.63
C ILE A 21 30.79 -6.77 -1.57
N LEU A 22 31.86 -5.98 -1.66
CA LEU A 22 31.92 -4.79 -2.52
C LEU A 22 31.72 -5.08 -4.01
N GLN A 23 31.98 -6.31 -4.45
CA GLN A 23 31.78 -6.73 -5.85
C GLN A 23 30.34 -7.20 -6.15
N ARG A 24 29.48 -7.31 -5.13
CA ARG A 24 28.08 -7.68 -5.35
C ARG A 24 27.31 -6.55 -6.04
N PRO A 25 26.49 -6.88 -7.05
CA PRO A 25 25.76 -5.88 -7.82
C PRO A 25 24.76 -5.06 -6.97
N GLU A 26 24.34 -5.58 -5.82
CA GLU A 26 23.42 -4.92 -4.91
C GLU A 26 24.03 -3.79 -4.08
N ILE A 27 25.38 -3.73 -3.97
CA ILE A 27 26.06 -2.72 -3.14
C ILE A 27 25.88 -1.31 -3.67
N GLY A 28 25.86 -1.13 -5.00
CA GLY A 28 25.54 0.17 -5.61
C GLY A 28 24.17 0.71 -5.19
N PRO A 29 23.10 0.00 -5.48
CA PRO A 29 21.76 0.36 -5.01
C PRO A 29 21.66 0.54 -3.49
N PHE A 30 22.31 -0.31 -2.70
CA PHE A 30 22.34 -0.18 -1.24
C PHE A 30 22.98 1.15 -0.78
N GLY A 31 24.10 1.55 -1.37
CA GLY A 31 24.74 2.83 -1.06
C GLY A 31 23.87 4.03 -1.40
N VAL A 32 23.24 4.01 -2.57
CA VAL A 32 22.29 5.06 -2.99
C VAL A 32 21.08 5.11 -2.05
N MET A 33 20.55 3.97 -1.64
CA MET A 33 19.46 3.88 -0.68
C MET A 33 19.81 4.58 0.65
N LEU A 34 20.98 4.28 1.23
CA LEU A 34 21.42 4.91 2.48
C LEU A 34 21.56 6.43 2.34
N LEU A 35 22.13 6.89 1.23
CA LEU A 35 22.28 8.32 0.95
C LEU A 35 20.91 9.01 0.85
N LEU A 36 19.95 8.41 0.19
CA LEU A 36 18.61 8.98 0.07
C LEU A 36 17.84 8.98 1.39
N ILE A 37 18.00 7.96 2.24
CA ILE A 37 17.40 7.96 3.59
C ILE A 37 17.96 9.13 4.41
N LEU A 38 19.28 9.35 4.37
CA LEU A 38 19.89 10.49 5.06
C LEU A 38 19.41 11.83 4.49
N ALA A 39 19.32 11.93 3.16
CA ALA A 39 18.80 13.13 2.50
C ALA A 39 17.34 13.40 2.89
N LEU A 40 16.48 12.37 2.87
CA LEU A 40 15.10 12.50 3.31
C LEU A 40 15.01 12.98 4.77
N GLY A 41 15.83 12.41 5.66
CA GLY A 41 15.89 12.85 7.05
C GLY A 41 16.25 14.33 7.15
N PHE A 42 17.29 14.76 6.40
CA PHE A 42 17.76 16.15 6.43
C PHE A 42 16.73 17.14 5.86
N PHE A 43 16.18 16.87 4.67
CA PHE A 43 15.22 17.77 4.02
C PHE A 43 13.83 17.81 4.67
N SER A 44 13.50 16.83 5.50
CA SER A 44 12.21 16.78 6.20
C SER A 44 12.23 17.47 7.57
N ILE A 45 13.37 18.03 7.99
CA ILE A 45 13.47 18.81 9.25
C ILE A 45 12.76 20.15 9.03
N PRO A 46 11.79 20.53 9.89
CA PRO A 46 11.14 21.84 9.81
C PRO A 46 12.13 22.98 10.01
N GLU A 47 11.97 24.08 9.28
CA GLU A 47 12.86 25.26 9.38
C GLU A 47 12.96 25.86 10.79
N ASN A 48 11.94 25.64 11.62
CA ASN A 48 11.87 26.11 13.01
C ASN A 48 12.31 25.07 14.05
N ALA A 49 12.92 23.96 13.61
CA ALA A 49 13.38 22.94 14.54
C ALA A 49 14.62 23.43 15.31
N ASN A 50 14.56 23.40 16.63
CA ASN A 50 15.70 23.75 17.50
C ASN A 50 16.77 22.68 17.57
N THR A 51 16.56 21.52 16.93
CA THR A 51 17.45 20.36 16.98
C THR A 51 17.71 19.83 15.57
N TRP A 52 18.95 19.37 15.33
CA TRP A 52 19.34 18.70 14.09
C TRP A 52 19.07 17.18 14.15
N ASN A 53 17.97 16.77 14.80
CA ASN A 53 17.63 15.37 14.93
C ASN A 53 16.87 14.90 13.69
N LEU A 54 17.50 14.06 12.88
CA LEU A 54 16.92 13.49 11.65
C LEU A 54 15.61 12.74 11.87
N PHE A 55 15.38 12.20 13.08
CA PHE A 55 14.16 11.44 13.42
C PHE A 55 13.00 12.31 13.92
N GLU A 56 13.22 13.60 14.11
CA GLU A 56 12.16 14.57 14.42
C GLU A 56 11.53 15.14 13.15
N GLY A 57 12.20 15.02 12.00
CA GLY A 57 11.67 15.42 10.71
C GLY A 57 10.44 14.60 10.31
N GLU A 58 9.52 15.23 9.59
CA GLU A 58 8.26 14.59 9.14
C GLU A 58 8.50 13.33 8.29
N GLY A 59 9.65 13.23 7.61
CA GLY A 59 10.01 12.08 6.79
C GLY A 59 10.44 10.85 7.56
N LEU A 60 11.08 11.00 8.72
CA LEU A 60 11.66 9.92 9.51
C LEU A 60 11.05 9.78 10.91
N ASN A 61 10.06 10.57 11.30
CA ASN A 61 9.29 10.30 12.51
C ASN A 61 8.43 9.03 12.36
N ALA A 62 7.81 8.57 13.44
CA ALA A 62 7.04 7.31 13.43
C ALA A 62 5.93 7.27 12.37
N LEU A 63 5.25 8.38 12.13
CA LEU A 63 4.21 8.47 11.10
C LEU A 63 4.82 8.53 9.70
N GLY A 64 5.90 9.29 9.51
CA GLY A 64 6.63 9.38 8.25
C GLY A 64 7.17 8.00 7.83
N ILE A 65 7.85 7.29 8.72
CA ILE A 65 8.34 5.93 8.46
C ILE A 65 7.18 5.00 8.09
N ARG A 66 6.08 5.03 8.84
CA ARG A 66 4.91 4.22 8.54
C ARG A 66 4.37 4.48 7.13
N ASN A 67 4.17 5.74 6.76
CA ASN A 67 3.62 6.13 5.46
C ASN A 67 4.59 5.86 4.31
N ASN A 68 5.87 6.14 4.50
CA ASN A 68 6.91 5.91 3.49
C ASN A 68 7.09 4.42 3.22
N LEU A 69 7.17 3.59 4.28
CA LEU A 69 7.26 2.14 4.12
C LEU A 69 6.02 1.54 3.44
N ARG A 70 4.84 2.11 3.63
CA ARG A 70 3.64 1.72 2.88
C ARG A 70 3.83 1.91 1.38
N ILE A 71 4.23 3.11 0.96
CA ILE A 71 4.42 3.45 -0.46
C ILE A 71 5.50 2.57 -1.07
N ILE A 72 6.62 2.38 -0.36
CA ILE A 72 7.72 1.51 -0.75
C ILE A 72 7.25 0.07 -0.91
N ALA A 73 6.51 -0.46 0.06
CA ALA A 73 6.05 -1.84 0.05
C ALA A 73 5.05 -2.10 -1.08
N GLN A 74 4.09 -1.21 -1.28
CA GLN A 74 3.14 -1.30 -2.37
C GLN A 74 3.85 -1.27 -3.73
N LEU A 75 4.78 -0.33 -3.93
CA LEU A 75 5.61 -0.29 -5.13
C LEU A 75 6.48 -1.55 -5.27
N GLY A 76 7.07 -2.00 -4.17
CA GLY A 76 7.91 -3.19 -4.15
C GLY A 76 7.19 -4.47 -4.56
N ILE A 77 5.91 -4.63 -4.20
CA ILE A 77 5.10 -5.77 -4.63
C ILE A 77 5.01 -5.82 -6.17
N ILE A 78 4.66 -4.71 -6.83
CA ILE A 78 4.53 -4.68 -8.29
C ILE A 78 5.90 -4.70 -8.99
N ALA A 79 6.91 -4.09 -8.38
CA ALA A 79 8.27 -4.13 -8.93
C ALA A 79 8.86 -5.54 -8.94
N LEU A 80 8.50 -6.42 -7.99
CA LEU A 80 8.86 -7.84 -8.01
C LEU A 80 8.20 -8.54 -9.21
N GLY A 81 6.92 -8.29 -9.47
CA GLY A 81 6.21 -8.83 -10.62
C GLY A 81 6.86 -8.41 -11.94
N ALA A 82 7.03 -7.09 -12.13
CA ALA A 82 7.67 -6.53 -13.33
C ALA A 82 9.13 -6.99 -13.46
N GLY A 83 9.90 -6.97 -12.36
CA GLY A 83 11.32 -7.28 -12.36
C GLY A 83 11.61 -8.74 -12.76
N LEU A 84 10.86 -9.71 -12.23
CA LEU A 84 11.03 -11.12 -12.62
C LEU A 84 10.67 -11.34 -14.10
N LEU A 85 9.64 -10.65 -14.58
CA LEU A 85 9.23 -10.72 -15.98
C LEU A 85 10.30 -10.10 -16.90
N ILE A 86 10.90 -8.96 -16.51
CA ILE A 86 12.02 -8.32 -17.22
C ILE A 86 13.24 -9.23 -17.24
N ILE A 87 13.58 -9.91 -16.14
CA ILE A 87 14.67 -10.89 -16.10
C ILE A 87 14.45 -11.99 -17.15
N ALA A 88 13.21 -12.40 -17.43
CA ALA A 88 12.87 -13.35 -18.49
C ALA A 88 12.82 -12.72 -19.90
N GLY A 89 13.12 -11.43 -20.05
CA GLY A 89 13.15 -10.71 -21.31
C GLY A 89 11.80 -10.22 -21.81
N GLU A 90 10.79 -10.10 -20.94
CA GLU A 90 9.45 -9.64 -21.28
C GLU A 90 9.03 -8.42 -20.46
N PHE A 91 8.08 -7.63 -21.00
CA PHE A 91 7.53 -6.44 -20.35
C PHE A 91 6.03 -6.56 -20.15
N ASP A 92 5.53 -6.01 -19.04
CA ASP A 92 4.11 -5.91 -18.77
C ASP A 92 3.73 -4.45 -18.45
N LEU A 93 3.13 -3.79 -19.43
CA LEU A 93 2.59 -2.43 -19.26
C LEU A 93 1.14 -2.45 -18.76
N SER A 94 0.52 -3.62 -18.62
CA SER A 94 -0.85 -3.73 -18.13
C SER A 94 -0.97 -3.68 -16.60
N ILE A 95 0.15 -3.74 -15.87
CA ILE A 95 0.19 -3.78 -14.38
C ILE A 95 -0.70 -2.70 -13.78
N GLY A 96 -0.59 -1.46 -14.26
CA GLY A 96 -1.36 -0.33 -13.74
C GLY A 96 -2.87 -0.49 -13.97
N SER A 97 -3.29 -0.90 -15.15
CA SER A 97 -4.71 -1.16 -15.44
C SER A 97 -5.22 -2.41 -14.71
N MET A 98 -4.37 -3.41 -14.51
CA MET A 98 -4.68 -4.60 -13.71
C MET A 98 -4.94 -4.24 -12.24
N ILE A 99 -4.19 -3.29 -11.66
CA ILE A 99 -4.43 -2.74 -10.31
C ILE A 99 -5.82 -2.10 -10.24
N GLY A 100 -6.13 -1.20 -11.17
CA GLY A 100 -7.45 -0.55 -11.24
C GLY A 100 -8.59 -1.56 -11.40
N PHE A 101 -8.42 -2.53 -12.31
CA PHE A 101 -9.37 -3.61 -12.52
C PHE A 101 -9.56 -4.46 -11.26
N ALA A 102 -8.48 -4.88 -10.63
CA ALA A 102 -8.52 -5.71 -9.42
C ALA A 102 -9.22 -4.97 -8.27
N GLY A 103 -8.88 -3.70 -8.03
CA GLY A 103 -9.51 -2.90 -6.99
C GLY A 103 -11.01 -2.74 -7.20
N MET A 104 -11.42 -2.41 -8.43
CA MET A 104 -12.85 -2.27 -8.76
C MET A 104 -13.58 -3.61 -8.76
N CYS A 105 -12.96 -4.69 -9.19
CA CYS A 105 -13.53 -6.04 -9.10
C CYS A 105 -13.81 -6.43 -7.65
N MET A 106 -12.87 -6.19 -6.72
CA MET A 106 -13.08 -6.39 -5.29
C MET A 106 -14.25 -5.54 -4.79
N ALA A 107 -14.27 -4.24 -5.12
CA ALA A 107 -15.32 -3.34 -4.68
C ALA A 107 -16.71 -3.74 -5.21
N ILE A 108 -16.81 -4.07 -6.48
CA ILE A 108 -18.06 -4.55 -7.11
C ILE A 108 -18.55 -5.83 -6.42
N THR A 109 -17.64 -6.80 -6.25
CA THR A 109 -17.95 -8.09 -5.62
C THR A 109 -18.40 -7.92 -4.17
N LEU A 110 -17.77 -7.03 -3.43
CA LEU A 110 -18.16 -6.72 -2.07
C LEU A 110 -19.48 -5.96 -1.97
N LYS A 111 -19.73 -5.00 -2.86
CA LYS A 111 -20.88 -4.09 -2.78
C LYS A 111 -22.16 -4.69 -3.33
N TRP A 112 -22.07 -5.44 -4.41
CA TRP A 112 -23.24 -6.01 -5.11
C TRP A 112 -23.27 -7.53 -5.12
N GLY A 113 -22.27 -8.18 -4.48
CA GLY A 113 -22.14 -9.62 -4.49
C GLY A 113 -21.52 -10.16 -5.78
N PHE A 114 -21.44 -11.49 -5.85
CA PHE A 114 -20.93 -12.21 -7.01
C PHE A 114 -22.05 -13.05 -7.61
N HIS A 115 -22.37 -12.82 -8.88
CA HIS A 115 -23.45 -13.50 -9.58
C HIS A 115 -22.91 -14.18 -10.83
N ILE A 116 -23.17 -15.48 -10.96
CA ILE A 116 -22.89 -16.23 -12.18
C ILE A 116 -24.14 -16.17 -13.04
N VAL A 117 -24.04 -15.47 -14.16
CA VAL A 117 -25.15 -15.26 -15.08
C VAL A 117 -24.81 -15.75 -16.48
N ILE A 118 -25.77 -16.36 -17.19
CA ILE A 118 -25.68 -16.62 -18.63
C ILE A 118 -26.55 -15.58 -19.33
N PRO A 119 -25.98 -14.67 -20.13
CA PRO A 119 -26.77 -13.79 -20.96
C PRO A 119 -27.39 -14.61 -22.11
N TYR A 120 -28.67 -14.41 -22.38
CA TYR A 120 -29.35 -14.95 -23.53
C TYR A 120 -30.15 -13.88 -24.24
N ILE A 121 -30.35 -14.04 -25.55
CA ILE A 121 -31.13 -13.13 -26.34
C ILE A 121 -32.61 -13.58 -26.26
N SER A 122 -33.46 -12.71 -25.70
CA SER A 122 -34.92 -12.92 -25.66
C SER A 122 -35.59 -12.18 -26.83
N PHE A 123 -36.52 -12.85 -27.44
CA PHE A 123 -37.32 -12.30 -28.56
C PHE A 123 -38.79 -12.05 -28.16
N THR A 124 -39.12 -12.17 -26.88
CA THR A 124 -40.52 -12.18 -26.42
C THR A 124 -41.19 -10.79 -26.51
N ASN A 125 -40.44 -9.71 -26.30
CA ASN A 125 -40.94 -8.32 -26.34
C ASN A 125 -40.02 -7.40 -27.17
N GLY A 126 -39.48 -7.92 -28.26
CA GLY A 126 -38.40 -7.31 -29.03
C GLY A 126 -37.04 -7.98 -28.72
N ILE A 127 -36.00 -7.55 -29.43
CA ILE A 127 -34.64 -8.10 -29.20
C ILE A 127 -34.07 -7.48 -27.91
N SER A 128 -34.02 -8.27 -26.85
CA SER A 128 -33.42 -7.86 -25.55
C SER A 128 -32.44 -8.92 -25.06
N VAL A 129 -31.40 -8.48 -24.35
CA VAL A 129 -30.49 -9.38 -23.66
C VAL A 129 -30.98 -9.59 -22.25
N GLU A 130 -31.47 -10.78 -21.97
CA GLU A 130 -31.90 -11.19 -20.64
C GLU A 130 -30.79 -11.99 -19.93
N LYS A 131 -30.90 -12.12 -18.62
CA LYS A 131 -29.88 -12.77 -17.77
C LYS A 131 -30.53 -13.93 -17.02
N PHE A 132 -30.01 -15.14 -17.24
CA PHE A 132 -30.31 -16.29 -16.43
C PHE A 132 -29.28 -16.40 -15.30
N VAL A 133 -29.72 -16.25 -14.04
CA VAL A 133 -28.84 -16.32 -12.87
C VAL A 133 -28.67 -17.79 -12.47
N ILE A 134 -27.47 -18.32 -12.60
CA ILE A 134 -27.13 -19.68 -12.19
C ILE A 134 -26.87 -19.73 -10.67
N ALA A 135 -26.08 -18.79 -10.15
CA ALA A 135 -25.75 -18.69 -8.74
C ALA A 135 -25.60 -17.21 -8.33
N SER A 136 -26.03 -16.92 -7.13
CA SER A 136 -26.01 -15.58 -6.55
C SER A 136 -25.47 -15.64 -5.14
N PHE A 137 -24.36 -14.93 -4.90
CA PHE A 137 -23.70 -14.78 -3.62
C PHE A 137 -23.76 -13.31 -3.20
N ASN A 138 -24.78 -12.93 -2.43
CA ASN A 138 -25.01 -11.54 -2.06
C ASN A 138 -24.07 -11.02 -0.97
N ASN A 139 -23.57 -11.91 -0.09
CA ASN A 139 -22.69 -11.55 1.02
C ASN A 139 -21.32 -12.18 0.79
N VAL A 140 -20.42 -11.44 0.13
CA VAL A 140 -19.06 -11.90 -0.16
C VAL A 140 -18.12 -11.34 0.90
N THR A 141 -17.38 -12.23 1.57
CA THR A 141 -16.36 -11.81 2.54
C THR A 141 -15.15 -11.16 1.84
N PRO A 142 -14.38 -10.30 2.51
CA PRO A 142 -13.18 -9.68 1.92
C PRO A 142 -12.20 -10.69 1.33
N LEU A 143 -11.96 -11.81 2.03
CA LEU A 143 -11.09 -12.87 1.54
C LEU A 143 -11.63 -13.51 0.26
N ALA A 144 -12.93 -13.79 0.22
CA ALA A 144 -13.59 -14.33 -0.99
C ALA A 144 -13.53 -13.33 -2.16
N ALA A 145 -13.71 -12.03 -1.90
CA ALA A 145 -13.59 -11.00 -2.93
C ALA A 145 -12.16 -10.94 -3.52
N VAL A 146 -11.13 -11.02 -2.67
CA VAL A 146 -9.74 -11.10 -3.14
C VAL A 146 -9.51 -12.37 -3.95
N PHE A 147 -10.02 -13.52 -3.49
CA PHE A 147 -9.86 -14.79 -4.21
C PHE A 147 -10.55 -14.77 -5.58
N ILE A 148 -11.80 -14.29 -5.66
CA ILE A 148 -12.53 -14.14 -6.93
C ILE A 148 -11.77 -13.20 -7.88
N THR A 149 -11.32 -12.06 -7.37
CA THR A 149 -10.53 -11.10 -8.15
C THR A 149 -9.24 -11.72 -8.64
N LEU A 150 -8.56 -12.50 -7.79
CA LEU A 150 -7.32 -13.19 -8.14
C LEU A 150 -7.55 -14.20 -9.28
N CYS A 151 -8.66 -14.93 -9.30
CA CYS A 151 -9.01 -15.82 -10.40
C CYS A 151 -9.13 -15.06 -11.72
N PHE A 152 -9.78 -13.91 -11.75
CA PHE A 152 -9.89 -13.07 -12.97
C PHE A 152 -8.54 -12.51 -13.41
N THR A 153 -7.77 -11.96 -12.49
CA THR A 153 -6.46 -11.35 -12.84
C THR A 153 -5.45 -12.39 -13.29
N LEU A 154 -5.41 -13.57 -12.66
CA LEU A 154 -4.58 -14.69 -13.09
C LEU A 154 -5.01 -15.21 -14.46
N PHE A 155 -6.31 -15.24 -14.76
CA PHE A 155 -6.81 -15.57 -16.09
C PHE A 155 -6.31 -14.56 -17.15
N PHE A 156 -6.37 -13.26 -16.89
CA PHE A 156 -5.84 -12.26 -17.81
C PHE A 156 -4.32 -12.35 -17.94
N GLY A 157 -3.59 -12.58 -16.85
CA GLY A 157 -2.14 -12.84 -16.90
C GLY A 157 -1.79 -14.07 -17.73
N TRP A 158 -2.52 -15.17 -17.55
CA TRP A 158 -2.37 -16.36 -18.36
C TRP A 158 -2.67 -16.09 -19.85
N LEU A 159 -3.75 -15.37 -20.15
CA LEU A 159 -4.16 -15.03 -21.49
C LEU A 159 -3.11 -14.16 -22.20
N MET A 160 -2.57 -13.14 -21.54
CA MET A 160 -1.47 -12.31 -22.06
C MET A 160 -0.24 -13.16 -22.37
N GLY A 161 0.20 -13.98 -21.40
CA GLY A 161 1.33 -14.87 -21.59
C GLY A 161 1.12 -15.88 -22.72
N LEU A 162 -0.11 -16.41 -22.85
CA LEU A 162 -0.47 -17.32 -23.92
C LEU A 162 -0.38 -16.65 -25.30
N ILE A 163 -0.91 -15.43 -25.42
CA ILE A 163 -0.84 -14.65 -26.67
C ILE A 163 0.62 -14.40 -27.05
N VAL A 164 1.45 -13.87 -26.13
CA VAL A 164 2.88 -13.64 -26.38
C VAL A 164 3.59 -14.91 -26.86
N VAL A 165 3.36 -16.04 -26.20
CA VAL A 165 4.04 -17.30 -26.50
C VAL A 165 3.55 -17.93 -27.80
N LYS A 166 2.25 -17.88 -28.08
CA LYS A 166 1.66 -18.55 -29.27
C LYS A 166 1.79 -17.74 -30.55
N THR A 167 1.69 -16.41 -30.45
CA THR A 167 1.75 -15.52 -31.60
C THR A 167 3.17 -15.03 -31.91
N GLY A 168 4.07 -15.04 -30.92
CA GLY A 168 5.40 -14.44 -31.04
C GLY A 168 5.38 -12.88 -31.05
N LEU A 169 4.25 -12.27 -30.78
CA LEU A 169 4.15 -10.80 -30.66
C LEU A 169 5.00 -10.29 -29.50
N ALA A 170 5.57 -9.12 -29.67
CA ALA A 170 6.32 -8.47 -28.59
C ALA A 170 5.42 -8.22 -27.38
N SER A 171 5.89 -8.57 -26.20
CA SER A 171 5.12 -8.49 -24.96
C SER A 171 4.61 -7.08 -24.64
N PHE A 172 5.40 -6.04 -24.97
CA PHE A 172 4.98 -4.67 -24.75
C PHE A 172 3.74 -4.29 -25.58
N ILE A 173 3.58 -4.82 -26.80
CA ILE A 173 2.39 -4.57 -27.64
C ILE A 173 1.17 -5.27 -27.04
N VAL A 174 1.34 -6.54 -26.65
CA VAL A 174 0.24 -7.31 -26.03
C VAL A 174 -0.19 -6.66 -24.71
N SER A 175 0.75 -6.34 -23.83
CA SER A 175 0.43 -5.73 -22.53
C SER A 175 -0.12 -4.30 -22.66
N LEU A 176 0.34 -3.52 -23.64
CA LEU A 176 -0.25 -2.22 -23.95
C LEU A 176 -1.71 -2.33 -24.42
N SER A 177 -2.01 -3.35 -25.25
CA SER A 177 -3.38 -3.63 -25.66
C SER A 177 -4.25 -4.01 -24.46
N PHE A 178 -3.74 -4.84 -23.55
CA PHE A 178 -4.43 -5.19 -22.30
C PHE A 178 -4.57 -4.00 -21.34
N LEU A 179 -3.64 -3.06 -21.34
CA LEU A 179 -3.76 -1.82 -20.55
C LEU A 179 -5.04 -1.07 -20.93
N PHE A 180 -5.29 -0.86 -22.23
CA PHE A 180 -6.50 -0.18 -22.69
C PHE A 180 -7.74 -1.04 -22.50
N PHE A 181 -7.65 -2.34 -22.81
CA PHE A 181 -8.75 -3.28 -22.63
C PHE A 181 -9.24 -3.34 -21.19
N LEU A 182 -8.34 -3.56 -20.23
CA LEU A 182 -8.69 -3.67 -18.82
C LEU A 182 -9.21 -2.34 -18.26
N ARG A 183 -8.65 -1.20 -18.69
CA ARG A 183 -9.13 0.11 -18.28
C ARG A 183 -10.55 0.35 -18.75
N GLY A 184 -10.85 0.08 -20.02
CA GLY A 184 -12.21 0.17 -20.56
C GLY A 184 -13.16 -0.84 -19.92
N LEU A 185 -12.74 -2.09 -19.74
CA LEU A 185 -13.53 -3.13 -19.07
C LEU A 185 -13.90 -2.73 -17.64
N THR A 186 -12.97 -2.14 -16.89
CA THR A 186 -13.20 -1.67 -15.52
C THR A 186 -14.31 -0.63 -15.48
N GLU A 187 -14.27 0.36 -16.36
CA GLU A 187 -15.30 1.39 -16.44
C GLU A 187 -16.67 0.85 -16.85
N VAL A 188 -16.69 -0.01 -17.87
CA VAL A 188 -17.94 -0.62 -18.35
C VAL A 188 -18.57 -1.49 -17.27
N CYS A 189 -17.78 -2.34 -16.60
CA CYS A 189 -18.27 -3.17 -15.50
C CYS A 189 -18.83 -2.31 -14.35
N TYR A 190 -18.09 -1.27 -13.95
CA TYR A 190 -18.56 -0.40 -12.87
C TYR A 190 -19.88 0.28 -13.21
N ARG A 191 -20.02 0.85 -14.42
CA ARG A 191 -21.26 1.49 -14.88
C ARG A 191 -22.43 0.50 -14.99
N ALA A 192 -22.16 -0.75 -15.33
CA ALA A 192 -23.21 -1.78 -15.40
C ALA A 192 -23.82 -2.11 -14.02
N PHE A 193 -23.03 -1.99 -12.95
CA PHE A 193 -23.51 -2.21 -11.58
C PHE A 193 -23.98 -0.92 -10.91
N ASN A 194 -23.34 0.21 -11.18
CA ASN A 194 -23.76 1.50 -10.66
C ASN A 194 -24.79 2.12 -11.62
N LYS A 195 -26.06 2.05 -11.25
CA LYS A 195 -27.17 2.56 -12.07
C LYS A 195 -27.24 4.09 -12.23
N ALA A 196 -26.23 4.83 -11.78
CA ALA A 196 -26.12 6.27 -11.99
C ALA A 196 -25.33 6.54 -13.30
N PRO A 197 -26.03 6.82 -14.44
CA PRO A 197 -25.39 6.93 -15.75
C PRO A 197 -24.46 8.14 -15.90
N ASP A 198 -24.59 9.14 -15.04
CA ASP A 198 -23.89 10.42 -15.15
C ASP A 198 -22.57 10.47 -14.34
N GLN A 199 -22.26 9.43 -13.58
CA GLN A 199 -21.00 9.36 -12.85
C GLN A 199 -19.95 8.64 -13.69
N THR A 200 -18.91 9.36 -14.05
CA THR A 200 -17.65 8.73 -14.50
C THR A 200 -17.25 7.68 -13.48
N ALA A 201 -16.64 6.58 -13.94
CA ALA A 201 -16.10 5.55 -13.07
C ALA A 201 -15.01 6.15 -12.17
N GLY A 202 -15.45 6.81 -11.11
CA GLY A 202 -14.61 7.38 -10.09
C GLY A 202 -14.28 6.37 -9.00
N SER A 203 -13.86 6.88 -7.87
CA SER A 203 -13.67 6.09 -6.68
C SER A 203 -15.00 5.60 -6.11
N THR A 204 -15.08 4.34 -5.71
CA THR A 204 -16.18 3.83 -4.90
C THR A 204 -15.66 3.50 -3.51
N GLN A 205 -16.46 3.82 -2.49
CA GLN A 205 -16.09 3.54 -1.12
C GLN A 205 -16.49 2.11 -0.77
N VAL A 206 -15.52 1.34 -0.30
CA VAL A 206 -15.72 -0.03 0.17
C VAL A 206 -16.28 -0.03 1.59
N SER A 207 -16.12 1.07 2.31
CA SER A 207 -16.64 1.27 3.66
C SER A 207 -18.16 1.39 3.75
N ASP A 208 -18.85 1.64 2.62
CA ASP A 208 -20.33 1.69 2.56
C ASP A 208 -20.97 0.31 2.38
N LEU A 209 -20.15 -0.74 2.39
CA LEU A 209 -20.64 -2.08 2.17
C LEU A 209 -21.40 -2.60 3.39
N PRO A 210 -22.51 -3.32 3.17
CA PRO A 210 -23.09 -4.13 4.21
C PRO A 210 -22.02 -5.10 4.66
N ASP A 211 -21.83 -5.13 5.85
CA ASP A 211 -20.94 -5.72 6.77
C ASP A 211 -20.05 -6.86 6.35
N PHE A 212 -18.80 -6.61 6.45
CA PHE A 212 -17.83 -7.68 6.60
C PHE A 212 -17.98 -8.46 7.92
N LYS A 213 -18.62 -7.88 8.93
CA LYS A 213 -19.15 -8.51 10.14
C LYS A 213 -20.38 -7.76 10.60
N ASN A 214 -21.42 -8.50 10.84
CA ASN A 214 -22.73 -8.05 11.30
C ASN A 214 -22.65 -7.29 12.61
N ILE A 215 -22.44 -5.99 12.54
CA ILE A 215 -22.31 -5.13 13.70
C ILE A 215 -23.66 -4.55 14.10
N VAL A 216 -24.48 -4.22 13.10
CA VAL A 216 -25.81 -3.63 13.31
C VAL A 216 -26.80 -4.27 12.35
N ASN A 217 -27.86 -4.89 12.86
CA ASN A 217 -28.95 -5.40 12.06
C ASN A 217 -30.11 -4.40 12.10
N LEU A 218 -30.32 -3.67 11.01
CA LEU A 218 -31.41 -2.74 10.87
C LEU A 218 -32.55 -3.41 10.07
N PRO A 219 -33.80 -3.41 10.57
CA PRO A 219 -34.92 -4.09 9.91
C PRO A 219 -35.15 -3.66 8.46
N GLU A 220 -34.85 -2.40 8.13
CA GLU A 220 -35.05 -1.81 6.79
C GLU A 220 -33.82 -1.95 5.88
N TYR A 221 -32.63 -2.08 6.44
CA TYR A 221 -31.34 -2.08 5.71
C TYR A 221 -30.58 -3.40 5.85
N GLY A 222 -31.12 -4.33 6.65
CA GLY A 222 -30.43 -5.57 6.98
C GLY A 222 -29.19 -5.31 7.84
N VAL A 223 -28.19 -6.12 7.63
CA VAL A 223 -26.95 -6.04 8.39
C VAL A 223 -25.99 -5.07 7.74
N ILE A 224 -25.60 -4.04 8.47
CA ILE A 224 -24.68 -3.00 7.99
C ILE A 224 -23.43 -2.91 8.88
N GLY A 225 -22.31 -2.58 8.28
CA GLY A 225 -21.05 -2.37 8.97
C GLY A 225 -20.99 -1.07 9.78
N ARG A 226 -20.05 -1.00 10.73
CA ARG A 226 -19.82 0.16 11.57
C ARG A 226 -19.70 1.48 10.79
N VAL A 227 -18.98 1.46 9.65
CA VAL A 227 -18.75 2.66 8.86
C VAL A 227 -20.00 3.08 8.10
N ALA A 228 -20.76 2.11 7.58
CA ALA A 228 -22.05 2.38 6.93
C ALA A 228 -23.07 2.90 7.96
N ALA A 229 -23.10 2.32 9.16
CA ALA A 229 -23.96 2.79 10.25
C ALA A 229 -23.70 4.26 10.62
N LYS A 230 -22.43 4.70 10.63
CA LYS A 230 -22.07 6.10 10.90
C LYS A 230 -22.59 7.12 9.86
N ARG A 231 -22.91 6.65 8.66
CA ARG A 231 -23.37 7.49 7.54
C ARG A 231 -24.86 7.47 7.34
N LEU A 232 -25.58 6.64 8.09
CA LEU A 232 -27.03 6.65 8.07
C LEU A 232 -27.57 7.97 8.60
N ASP A 233 -28.74 8.34 8.07
CA ASP A 233 -29.49 9.48 8.58
C ASP A 233 -29.70 9.34 10.09
N PRO A 234 -29.44 10.39 10.89
CA PRO A 234 -29.70 10.40 12.31
C PRO A 234 -31.08 9.89 12.74
N GLU A 235 -32.12 10.15 11.95
CA GLU A 235 -33.46 9.67 12.23
C GLU A 235 -33.59 8.13 12.15
N ILE A 236 -32.86 7.50 11.25
CA ILE A 236 -32.84 6.03 11.12
C ILE A 236 -32.18 5.39 12.34
N LEU A 237 -31.08 5.99 12.79
CA LEU A 237 -30.37 5.54 14.00
C LEU A 237 -31.22 5.68 15.26
N LEU A 238 -32.00 6.77 15.38
CA LEU A 238 -32.94 6.97 16.48
C LEU A 238 -34.08 5.95 16.47
N ARG A 239 -34.69 5.69 15.30
CA ARG A 239 -35.73 4.63 15.18
C ARG A 239 -35.20 3.25 15.55
N TYR A 240 -33.92 2.98 15.28
CA TYR A 240 -33.28 1.75 15.70
C TYR A 240 -33.12 1.72 17.22
N TYR A 241 -32.68 2.79 17.84
CA TYR A 241 -32.56 2.93 19.30
C TYR A 241 -33.89 2.70 20.01
N GLU A 242 -34.97 3.24 19.49
CA GLU A 242 -36.32 3.09 20.03
C GLU A 242 -36.85 1.63 19.98
N LYS A 243 -36.32 0.80 19.10
CA LYS A 243 -36.67 -0.63 18.95
C LYS A 243 -35.84 -1.56 19.82
N LEU A 244 -34.82 -1.05 20.52
CA LEU A 244 -34.01 -1.85 21.43
C LEU A 244 -34.80 -2.26 22.68
N SER A 245 -34.53 -3.46 23.18
CA SER A 245 -35.12 -3.90 24.46
C SER A 245 -34.55 -3.08 25.64
N PRO A 246 -35.33 -2.93 26.73
CA PRO A 246 -34.85 -2.23 27.94
C PRO A 246 -33.51 -2.77 28.47
N ASP A 247 -33.28 -4.09 28.39
CA ASP A 247 -32.02 -4.71 28.81
C ASP A 247 -30.85 -4.34 27.91
N GLN A 248 -31.09 -4.23 26.59
CA GLN A 248 -30.09 -3.74 25.65
C GLN A 248 -29.76 -2.28 25.91
N ILE A 249 -30.76 -1.43 26.13
CA ILE A 249 -30.58 -0.01 26.46
C ILE A 249 -29.80 0.13 27.78
N ALA A 250 -30.11 -0.65 28.80
CA ALA A 250 -29.38 -0.65 30.09
C ALA A 250 -27.91 -1.08 29.91
N ALA A 251 -27.65 -2.13 29.15
CA ALA A 251 -26.29 -2.56 28.83
C ALA A 251 -25.49 -1.52 28.02
N PHE A 252 -26.17 -0.78 27.15
CA PHE A 252 -25.58 0.34 26.42
C PHE A 252 -25.30 1.53 27.32
N SER A 253 -26.24 1.93 28.17
CA SER A 253 -26.07 3.09 29.06
C SER A 253 -24.89 2.94 30.00
N GLN A 254 -24.64 1.72 30.52
CA GLN A 254 -23.50 1.43 31.38
C GLN A 254 -22.15 1.51 30.61
N LYS A 255 -22.07 0.93 29.41
CA LYS A 255 -20.87 1.04 28.57
C LYS A 255 -20.63 2.46 28.07
N LEU A 256 -21.71 3.20 27.89
CA LEU A 256 -21.70 4.56 27.43
C LEU A 256 -21.22 5.53 28.51
N SER A 257 -21.71 5.40 29.76
CA SER A 257 -21.20 6.22 30.86
C SER A 257 -19.70 6.03 31.03
N MET A 258 -19.19 4.80 30.96
CA MET A 258 -17.76 4.53 30.97
C MET A 258 -17.02 5.09 29.75
N ALA A 259 -17.64 5.10 28.57
CA ALA A 259 -17.04 5.69 27.36
C ALA A 259 -17.04 7.22 27.43
N PHE A 260 -18.11 7.84 27.94
CA PHE A 260 -18.16 9.30 28.16
C PHE A 260 -17.17 9.75 29.23
N GLU A 261 -17.06 9.04 30.34
CA GLU A 261 -16.05 9.34 31.37
C GLU A 261 -14.62 9.28 30.79
N ARG A 262 -14.32 8.26 29.96
CA ARG A 262 -13.02 8.15 29.31
C ARG A 262 -12.79 9.27 28.28
N VAL A 263 -13.80 9.59 27.48
CA VAL A 263 -13.70 10.67 26.47
C VAL A 263 -13.62 12.02 27.16
N ALA A 264 -14.39 12.26 28.24
CA ALA A 264 -14.33 13.48 29.02
C ALA A 264 -12.98 13.63 29.72
N ALA A 265 -12.47 12.57 30.35
CA ALA A 265 -11.15 12.55 30.97
C ALA A 265 -10.04 12.84 29.95
N LYS A 266 -10.10 12.19 28.80
CA LYS A 266 -9.11 12.39 27.73
C LYS A 266 -9.18 13.77 27.08
N LYS A 267 -10.39 14.33 26.92
CA LYS A 267 -10.59 15.69 26.40
C LYS A 267 -10.13 16.75 27.39
N THR A 268 -10.35 16.52 28.69
CA THR A 268 -9.83 17.37 29.78
C THR A 268 -8.32 17.31 29.85
N GLU A 269 -7.72 16.12 29.75
CA GLU A 269 -6.26 15.93 29.70
C GLU A 269 -5.64 16.69 28.51
N ILE A 270 -6.22 16.62 27.31
CA ILE A 270 -5.74 17.34 26.13
C ILE A 270 -5.85 18.86 26.33
N LEU A 271 -6.99 19.36 26.86
CA LEU A 271 -7.19 20.77 27.11
C LEU A 271 -6.27 21.28 28.24
N MET A 272 -6.07 20.46 29.23
CA MET A 272 -5.19 20.73 30.37
C MET A 272 -3.72 20.82 29.89
N ASN A 273 -3.25 19.83 29.13
CA ASN A 273 -1.88 19.83 28.58
C ASN A 273 -1.64 21.02 27.64
N LYS A 274 -2.63 21.38 26.82
CA LYS A 274 -2.54 22.55 25.94
C LYS A 274 -2.48 23.86 26.74
N ASN A 275 -3.29 24.00 27.79
CA ASN A 275 -3.25 25.17 28.68
C ASN A 275 -1.93 25.23 29.47
N ILE A 276 -1.48 24.12 30.02
CA ILE A 276 -0.20 24.00 30.74
C ILE A 276 0.95 24.44 29.84
N SER A 277 1.04 23.88 28.62
CA SER A 277 2.10 24.22 27.66
C SER A 277 2.09 25.70 27.25
N ASN A 278 0.90 26.31 27.09
CA ASN A 278 0.80 27.75 26.81
C ASN A 278 1.25 28.60 27.99
N ILE A 279 0.83 28.25 29.20
CA ILE A 279 1.20 28.97 30.42
C ILE A 279 2.70 28.84 30.72
N GLU A 280 3.29 27.65 30.51
CA GLU A 280 4.73 27.43 30.66
C GLU A 280 5.54 28.28 29.68
N ARG A 281 5.05 28.41 28.43
CA ARG A 281 5.67 29.28 27.43
C ARG A 281 5.57 30.75 27.82
N GLU A 282 4.43 31.20 28.36
CA GLU A 282 4.26 32.57 28.88
C GLU A 282 5.17 32.83 30.11
N ILE A 283 5.33 31.85 30.98
CA ILE A 283 6.26 31.93 32.14
C ILE A 283 7.70 32.09 31.65
N ASN A 284 8.12 31.34 30.63
CA ASN A 284 9.48 31.45 30.08
C ASN A 284 9.71 32.82 29.43
N ASN A 285 8.76 33.32 28.68
CA ASN A 285 8.83 34.65 28.07
C ASN A 285 8.87 35.76 29.15
N ALA A 286 8.09 35.60 30.23
CA ALA A 286 8.08 36.57 31.37
C ALA A 286 9.39 36.55 32.18
N LYS A 287 10.03 35.37 32.31
CA LYS A 287 11.35 35.24 32.92
C LYS A 287 12.45 35.91 32.08
N GLU A 288 12.43 35.72 30.74
CA GLU A 288 13.34 36.39 29.83
C GLU A 288 13.18 37.90 29.83
N ALA A 289 11.94 38.38 30.03
CA ALA A 289 11.63 39.81 30.17
C ALA A 289 11.92 40.40 31.59
N GLY A 290 12.36 39.58 32.55
CA GLY A 290 12.67 40.01 33.93
C GLY A 290 11.45 40.41 34.77
N ASN A 291 10.23 40.04 34.37
CA ASN A 291 8.99 40.45 35.05
C ASN A 291 8.56 39.41 36.12
N THR A 292 9.04 39.60 37.35
CA THR A 292 8.83 38.69 38.48
C THR A 292 7.36 38.63 38.94
N ASP A 293 6.61 39.71 38.85
CA ASP A 293 5.19 39.76 39.28
C ASP A 293 4.30 38.98 38.30
N LEU A 294 4.61 39.04 37.01
CA LEU A 294 3.91 38.26 35.99
C LEU A 294 4.22 36.76 36.13
N VAL A 295 5.46 36.40 36.47
CA VAL A 295 5.85 34.99 36.68
C VAL A 295 5.07 34.37 37.85
N THR A 296 4.92 35.08 38.98
CA THR A 296 4.16 34.56 40.12
C THR A 296 2.66 34.41 39.83
N THR A 297 2.09 35.32 39.05
CA THR A 297 0.68 35.26 38.63
C THR A 297 0.46 34.09 37.63
N LEU A 298 1.37 33.86 36.72
CA LEU A 298 1.29 32.73 35.76
C LEU A 298 1.54 31.37 36.45
N GLN A 299 2.36 31.32 37.50
CA GLN A 299 2.56 30.10 38.30
C GLN A 299 1.29 29.70 39.08
N SER A 300 0.53 30.65 39.62
CA SER A 300 -0.77 30.34 40.24
C SER A 300 -1.78 29.82 39.21
N ARG A 301 -1.85 30.42 38.02
CA ARG A 301 -2.67 29.95 36.91
C ARG A 301 -2.26 28.55 36.43
N LEU A 302 -0.98 28.21 36.48
CA LEU A 302 -0.49 26.88 36.15
C LEU A 302 -1.01 25.83 37.13
N LEU A 303 -1.01 26.17 38.43
CA LEU A 303 -1.54 25.29 39.49
C LEU A 303 -3.05 25.05 39.34
N ASP A 304 -3.80 26.08 39.00
CA ASP A 304 -5.24 26.01 38.74
C ASP A 304 -5.53 25.14 37.48
N ALA A 305 -4.74 25.30 36.45
CA ALA A 305 -4.85 24.48 35.22
C ALA A 305 -4.53 23.00 35.46
N GLN A 306 -3.58 22.69 36.36
CA GLN A 306 -3.24 21.32 36.77
C GLN A 306 -4.31 20.63 37.62
N ASN A 307 -5.16 21.39 38.31
CA ASN A 307 -6.23 20.91 39.19
C ASN A 307 -7.62 20.88 38.51
N MET A 308 -7.69 21.09 37.20
CA MET A 308 -8.95 21.14 36.46
C MET A 308 -9.65 19.76 36.43
N ALA A 309 -10.89 19.72 36.94
CA ALA A 309 -11.72 18.52 36.96
C ALA A 309 -12.22 18.16 35.52
N PRO A 310 -12.45 16.89 35.22
CA PRO A 310 -12.99 16.45 33.91
C PRO A 310 -14.36 17.11 33.65
N VAL A 311 -14.49 17.73 32.47
CA VAL A 311 -15.77 18.32 32.04
C VAL A 311 -16.64 17.25 31.43
N VAL A 312 -17.68 16.82 32.11
CA VAL A 312 -18.70 15.91 31.57
C VAL A 312 -19.70 16.75 30.76
N PRO A 313 -19.98 16.41 29.49
CA PRO A 313 -21.00 17.10 28.70
C PRO A 313 -22.37 17.01 29.39
N LYS A 314 -23.03 18.14 29.59
CA LYS A 314 -24.32 18.19 30.31
C LYS A 314 -25.51 17.75 29.47
N ASP A 315 -25.45 17.83 28.15
CA ASP A 315 -26.55 17.56 27.24
C ASP A 315 -26.17 16.40 26.27
N VAL A 316 -26.42 15.18 26.73
CA VAL A 316 -26.23 13.97 25.90
C VAL A 316 -27.54 13.58 25.26
N THR A 317 -27.60 13.61 23.93
CA THR A 317 -28.79 13.20 23.17
C THR A 317 -28.79 11.70 22.91
N ASN A 318 -29.96 11.09 22.66
CA ASN A 318 -30.07 9.69 22.25
C ASN A 318 -29.22 9.38 21.00
N LEU A 319 -29.07 10.37 20.11
CA LEU A 319 -28.21 10.25 18.93
C LEU A 319 -26.73 10.13 19.30
N ASP A 320 -26.25 10.89 20.29
CA ASP A 320 -24.86 10.79 20.76
C ASP A 320 -24.59 9.43 21.40
N ILE A 321 -25.61 8.88 22.08
CA ILE A 321 -25.58 7.53 22.63
C ILE A 321 -25.39 6.49 21.54
N VAL A 322 -26.18 6.53 20.48
CA VAL A 322 -26.12 5.57 19.37
C VAL A 322 -24.80 5.70 18.61
N LYS A 323 -24.33 6.93 18.36
CA LYS A 323 -23.03 7.16 17.73
C LYS A 323 -21.86 6.61 18.56
N ALA A 324 -21.85 6.89 19.87
CA ALA A 324 -20.83 6.35 20.76
C ALA A 324 -20.87 4.82 20.84
N TRP A 325 -22.06 4.22 20.85
CA TRP A 325 -22.21 2.77 20.77
C TRP A 325 -21.60 2.20 19.50
N ILE A 326 -21.91 2.78 18.32
CA ILE A 326 -21.33 2.37 17.04
C ILE A 326 -19.80 2.48 17.07
N ASP A 327 -19.25 3.48 17.76
CA ASP A 327 -17.80 3.65 17.92
C ASP A 327 -17.15 2.59 18.82
N THR A 328 -17.90 2.02 19.77
CA THR A 328 -17.42 0.94 20.65
C THR A 328 -17.48 -0.43 20.02
N LEU A 329 -18.20 -0.60 18.90
CA LEU A 329 -18.30 -1.89 18.22
C LEU A 329 -16.94 -2.31 17.67
N PRO A 330 -16.56 -3.58 17.81
CA PRO A 330 -15.29 -4.05 17.32
C PRO A 330 -15.19 -3.84 15.80
N SER A 331 -14.13 -3.20 15.37
CA SER A 331 -13.82 -3.02 13.95
C SER A 331 -13.17 -4.27 13.34
N GLU A 332 -13.31 -5.41 13.98
CA GLU A 332 -12.67 -6.64 13.56
C GLU A 332 -13.14 -7.08 12.17
N ARG A 333 -12.25 -6.96 11.22
CA ARG A 333 -12.36 -7.43 9.85
C ARG A 333 -11.17 -8.33 9.54
N PRO A 334 -11.09 -9.60 10.05
CA PRO A 334 -9.86 -10.37 10.00
C PRO A 334 -9.22 -10.45 8.63
N ALA A 335 -10.01 -10.59 7.56
CA ALA A 335 -9.48 -10.63 6.22
C ALA A 335 -9.15 -9.23 5.65
N ALA A 336 -9.94 -8.21 6.00
CA ALA A 336 -9.62 -6.82 5.66
C ALA A 336 -8.40 -6.34 6.44
N ASP A 337 -8.26 -6.72 7.71
CA ASP A 337 -7.11 -6.40 8.53
C ASP A 337 -5.84 -7.10 8.06
N PHE A 338 -5.95 -8.31 7.48
CA PHE A 338 -4.81 -8.98 6.85
C PHE A 338 -4.20 -8.17 5.71
N PHE A 339 -5.00 -7.47 4.91
CA PHE A 339 -4.52 -6.63 3.80
C PHE A 339 -4.34 -5.16 4.19
N GLY A 340 -5.23 -4.59 4.99
CA GLY A 340 -5.29 -3.17 5.33
C GLY A 340 -4.95 -2.84 6.79
N GLY A 341 -4.67 -3.83 7.64
CA GLY A 341 -4.36 -3.66 9.06
C GLY A 341 -2.92 -3.23 9.33
N ASN A 342 -2.52 -3.37 10.60
CA ASN A 342 -1.19 -3.02 11.06
C ASN A 342 -0.44 -4.24 11.59
N VAL A 343 0.88 -4.22 11.42
CA VAL A 343 1.83 -5.15 12.06
C VAL A 343 2.74 -4.38 13.02
N LEU A 344 3.39 -5.12 13.92
CA LEU A 344 4.34 -4.58 14.90
C LEU A 344 3.71 -3.56 15.87
N GLU A 345 2.41 -3.68 16.16
CA GLU A 345 1.70 -2.78 17.08
C GLU A 345 2.36 -2.76 18.47
N GLY A 346 2.78 -3.92 19.00
CA GLY A 346 3.48 -4.01 20.29
C GLY A 346 4.82 -3.28 20.30
N MET A 347 5.58 -3.32 19.19
CA MET A 347 6.82 -2.56 19.05
C MET A 347 6.54 -1.05 19.03
N PHE A 348 5.51 -0.62 18.32
CA PHE A 348 5.12 0.80 18.26
C PHE A 348 4.54 1.29 19.58
N GLU A 349 3.93 0.41 20.39
CA GLU A 349 3.53 0.70 21.76
C GLU A 349 4.74 0.90 22.66
N TRP A 350 5.74 0.02 22.59
CA TRP A 350 7.00 0.21 23.31
C TRP A 350 7.73 1.50 22.89
N LEU A 351 7.78 1.82 21.59
CA LEU A 351 8.34 3.08 21.08
C LEU A 351 7.58 4.31 21.58
N TYR A 352 6.26 4.18 21.81
CA TYR A 352 5.46 5.23 22.46
C TYR A 352 5.87 5.42 23.92
N GLN A 353 6.09 4.34 24.67
CA GLN A 353 6.50 4.40 26.07
C GLN A 353 7.87 5.07 26.25
N ILE A 354 8.79 4.91 25.31
CA ILE A 354 10.11 5.57 25.33
C ILE A 354 10.11 6.97 24.71
N GLY A 355 8.96 7.49 24.29
CA GLY A 355 8.79 8.87 23.82
C GLY A 355 9.10 9.11 22.34
N TRP A 356 9.44 8.06 21.53
CA TRP A 356 9.71 8.26 20.10
C TRP A 356 8.45 8.32 19.24
N ASN A 357 7.41 7.56 19.59
CA ASN A 357 6.14 7.48 18.82
C ASN A 357 5.08 8.41 19.42
N VAL A 358 5.44 9.65 19.76
CA VAL A 358 4.60 10.64 20.45
C VAL A 358 4.44 11.87 19.56
N ASN A 359 3.20 12.32 19.35
CA ASN A 359 2.91 13.56 18.64
C ASN A 359 3.00 14.77 19.59
N ASN A 360 2.92 16.00 19.06
CA ASN A 360 2.97 17.26 19.81
C ASN A 360 1.86 17.41 20.87
N TYR A 361 0.88 16.51 20.89
CA TYR A 361 -0.23 16.48 21.86
C TYR A 361 -0.10 15.34 22.89
N GLY A 362 1.06 14.66 22.95
CA GLY A 362 1.30 13.55 23.85
C GLY A 362 0.61 12.22 23.45
N ASN A 363 -0.05 12.17 22.30
CA ASN A 363 -0.74 10.97 21.84
C ASN A 363 0.18 10.09 20.97
N LYS A 364 -0.14 8.79 20.91
CA LYS A 364 0.52 7.85 20.00
C LYS A 364 0.42 8.32 18.55
N PHE A 365 1.55 8.46 17.89
CA PHE A 365 1.66 8.99 16.54
C PHE A 365 1.20 7.96 15.49
N ALA A 366 1.71 6.74 15.58
CA ALA A 366 1.40 5.64 14.67
C ALA A 366 1.07 4.36 15.44
N PRO A 367 0.02 3.60 15.05
CA PRO A 367 -0.36 2.36 15.74
C PRO A 367 0.56 1.18 15.41
N GLY A 368 1.31 1.22 14.31
CA GLY A 368 2.15 0.14 13.80
C GLY A 368 2.51 0.39 12.33
N LEU A 369 3.16 -0.56 11.67
CA LEU A 369 3.38 -0.55 10.24
C LEU A 369 2.18 -1.14 9.51
N TYR A 370 1.94 -0.70 8.28
CA TYR A 370 0.90 -1.29 7.42
C TYR A 370 1.25 -2.73 7.03
N ASN A 371 0.25 -3.60 6.95
CA ASN A 371 0.41 -5.00 6.55
C ASN A 371 0.99 -5.17 5.14
N ALA A 372 0.87 -4.16 4.28
CA ALA A 372 1.52 -4.13 2.98
C ALA A 372 3.04 -4.40 3.06
N VAL A 373 3.71 -3.93 4.13
CA VAL A 373 5.15 -4.16 4.36
C VAL A 373 5.44 -5.64 4.59
N PHE A 374 4.64 -6.28 5.43
CA PHE A 374 4.76 -7.71 5.69
C PHE A 374 4.50 -8.54 4.42
N LEU A 375 3.44 -8.21 3.69
CA LEU A 375 3.09 -8.89 2.44
C LEU A 375 4.18 -8.73 1.37
N TRP A 376 4.76 -7.54 1.24
CA TRP A 376 5.90 -7.29 0.35
C TRP A 376 7.10 -8.17 0.69
N ILE A 377 7.50 -8.21 1.97
CA ILE A 377 8.62 -9.04 2.43
C ILE A 377 8.33 -10.52 2.17
N LEU A 378 7.11 -10.99 2.43
CA LEU A 378 6.71 -12.36 2.19
C LEU A 378 6.81 -12.74 0.71
N ILE A 379 6.27 -11.89 -0.18
CA ILE A 379 6.35 -12.09 -1.64
C ILE A 379 7.83 -12.06 -2.08
N ALA A 380 8.64 -11.15 -1.54
CA ALA A 380 10.07 -11.07 -1.86
C ALA A 380 10.84 -12.33 -1.43
N ILE A 381 10.55 -12.87 -0.25
CA ILE A 381 11.17 -14.12 0.21
C ILE A 381 10.82 -15.28 -0.73
N VAL A 382 9.53 -15.42 -1.09
CA VAL A 382 9.08 -16.46 -2.02
C VAL A 382 9.75 -16.28 -3.40
N ALA A 383 9.75 -15.06 -3.93
CA ALA A 383 10.40 -14.74 -5.19
C ALA A 383 11.91 -15.01 -5.15
N TRP A 384 12.57 -14.69 -4.05
CA TRP A 384 14.00 -14.98 -3.85
C TRP A 384 14.29 -16.49 -3.80
N ILE A 385 13.48 -17.27 -3.10
CA ILE A 385 13.60 -18.73 -3.08
C ILE A 385 13.44 -19.29 -4.51
N VAL A 386 12.38 -18.87 -5.21
CA VAL A 386 12.12 -19.32 -6.58
C VAL A 386 13.28 -18.97 -7.50
N LEU A 387 13.73 -17.73 -7.49
CA LEU A 387 14.76 -17.24 -8.40
C LEU A 387 16.15 -17.79 -8.08
N SER A 388 16.50 -17.94 -6.77
CA SER A 388 17.88 -18.26 -6.36
C SER A 388 18.08 -19.72 -5.96
N LYS A 389 17.02 -20.47 -5.62
CA LYS A 389 17.12 -21.80 -5.02
C LYS A 389 16.41 -22.90 -5.82
N THR A 390 15.68 -22.54 -6.89
CA THR A 390 14.94 -23.53 -7.68
C THR A 390 15.41 -23.60 -9.12
N GLN A 391 15.07 -24.68 -9.80
CA GLN A 391 15.32 -24.86 -11.23
C GLN A 391 14.56 -23.81 -12.07
N ALA A 392 13.40 -23.37 -11.60
CA ALA A 392 12.62 -22.31 -12.25
C ALA A 392 13.41 -21.01 -12.39
N GLY A 393 14.22 -20.63 -11.38
CA GLY A 393 15.10 -19.48 -11.46
C GLY A 393 16.12 -19.57 -12.58
N ASN A 394 16.77 -20.73 -12.74
CA ASN A 394 17.69 -20.98 -13.86
C ASN A 394 16.98 -20.86 -15.21
N TRP A 395 15.75 -21.35 -15.31
CA TRP A 395 14.94 -21.22 -16.52
C TRP A 395 14.58 -19.76 -16.84
N ILE A 396 14.27 -18.96 -15.79
CA ILE A 396 13.98 -17.53 -15.92
C ILE A 396 15.20 -16.80 -16.50
N TYR A 397 16.37 -16.96 -15.89
CA TYR A 397 17.62 -16.35 -16.38
C TYR A 397 17.99 -16.79 -17.79
N SER A 398 17.89 -18.10 -18.07
CA SER A 398 18.21 -18.66 -19.40
C SER A 398 17.26 -18.15 -20.48
N THR A 399 15.96 -18.04 -20.16
CA THR A 399 14.92 -17.55 -21.09
C THR A 399 15.18 -16.09 -21.48
N GLY A 400 15.58 -15.25 -20.52
CA GLY A 400 15.89 -13.84 -20.79
C GLY A 400 17.26 -13.60 -21.39
N GLY A 401 18.27 -14.42 -21.03
CA GLY A 401 19.62 -14.26 -21.53
C GLY A 401 19.78 -14.65 -22.99
N ASN A 402 19.31 -15.84 -23.38
CA ASN A 402 19.29 -16.29 -24.75
C ASN A 402 18.14 -17.29 -24.98
N LEU A 403 17.04 -16.80 -25.53
CA LEU A 403 15.84 -17.59 -25.74
C LEU A 403 16.07 -18.84 -26.64
N ASN A 404 16.89 -18.71 -27.69
CA ASN A 404 17.15 -19.81 -28.62
C ASN A 404 18.01 -20.89 -27.96
N ALA A 405 19.06 -20.51 -27.26
CA ALA A 405 19.89 -21.45 -26.52
C ALA A 405 19.10 -22.13 -25.39
N ALA A 406 18.25 -21.40 -24.67
CA ALA A 406 17.37 -21.95 -23.64
C ALA A 406 16.44 -23.04 -24.22
N LYS A 407 15.79 -22.76 -25.35
CA LYS A 407 14.94 -23.75 -26.06
C LYS A 407 15.73 -24.98 -26.52
N ALA A 408 16.92 -24.78 -27.08
CA ALA A 408 17.79 -25.89 -27.53
C ALA A 408 18.21 -26.79 -26.36
N ASN A 409 18.37 -26.22 -25.15
CA ASN A 409 18.68 -26.95 -23.92
C ASN A 409 17.44 -27.51 -23.19
N GLY A 410 16.27 -27.52 -23.83
CA GLY A 410 15.04 -28.12 -23.30
C GLY A 410 14.33 -27.28 -22.21
N VAL A 411 14.69 -26.01 -22.06
CA VAL A 411 14.00 -25.12 -21.11
C VAL A 411 12.58 -24.84 -21.61
N PRO A 412 11.52 -25.02 -20.76
CA PRO A 412 10.14 -24.79 -21.19
C PRO A 412 9.80 -23.28 -21.19
N THR A 413 10.49 -22.51 -22.06
CA THR A 413 10.45 -21.03 -22.09
C THR A 413 9.03 -20.46 -22.18
N GLY A 414 8.12 -21.13 -22.89
CA GLY A 414 6.72 -20.71 -22.99
C GLY A 414 5.99 -20.80 -21.66
N LYS A 415 6.19 -21.89 -20.90
CA LYS A 415 5.60 -22.02 -19.55
C LYS A 415 6.18 -20.99 -18.59
N VAL A 416 7.50 -20.73 -18.68
CA VAL A 416 8.18 -19.70 -17.87
C VAL A 416 7.54 -18.32 -18.10
N LYS A 417 7.40 -17.91 -19.36
CA LYS A 417 6.78 -16.61 -19.70
C LYS A 417 5.35 -16.51 -19.20
N ILE A 418 4.51 -17.52 -19.47
CA ILE A 418 3.11 -17.52 -18.99
C ILE A 418 3.03 -17.42 -17.48
N SER A 419 3.83 -18.21 -16.75
CA SER A 419 3.85 -18.16 -15.27
C SER A 419 4.26 -16.80 -14.74
N LEU A 420 5.18 -16.10 -15.39
CA LEU A 420 5.62 -14.77 -14.96
C LEU A 420 4.60 -13.67 -15.27
N PHE A 421 3.85 -13.75 -16.37
CA PHE A 421 2.69 -12.87 -16.59
C PHE A 421 1.61 -13.10 -15.53
N MET A 422 1.35 -14.35 -15.16
CA MET A 422 0.45 -14.67 -14.04
C MET A 422 0.98 -14.12 -12.71
N PHE A 423 2.29 -14.21 -12.46
CA PHE A 423 2.91 -13.66 -11.26
C PHE A 423 2.84 -12.11 -11.23
N SER A 424 3.02 -11.44 -12.38
CA SER A 424 2.79 -9.99 -12.51
C SER A 424 1.36 -9.62 -12.14
N ALA A 425 0.36 -10.34 -12.68
CA ALA A 425 -1.05 -10.15 -12.36
C ALA A 425 -1.37 -10.43 -10.87
N PHE A 426 -0.74 -11.45 -10.27
CA PHE A 426 -0.81 -11.72 -8.84
C PHE A 426 -0.30 -10.52 -8.02
N CYS A 427 0.88 -9.99 -8.34
CA CYS A 427 1.46 -8.83 -7.66
C CYS A 427 0.57 -7.59 -7.79
N ALA A 428 0.00 -7.34 -8.98
CA ALA A 428 -0.96 -6.26 -9.20
C ALA A 428 -2.23 -6.41 -8.32
N THR A 429 -2.73 -7.64 -8.17
CA THR A 429 -3.87 -7.95 -7.31
C THR A 429 -3.55 -7.73 -5.82
N MET A 430 -2.36 -8.16 -5.37
CA MET A 430 -1.92 -7.95 -3.98
C MET A 430 -1.73 -6.47 -3.67
N PHE A 431 -1.17 -5.69 -4.60
CA PHE A 431 -1.12 -4.24 -4.48
C PHE A 431 -2.53 -3.66 -4.31
N ALA A 432 -3.46 -4.03 -5.21
CA ALA A 432 -4.83 -3.54 -5.17
C ALA A 432 -5.54 -3.91 -3.85
N ALA A 433 -5.36 -5.14 -3.35
CA ALA A 433 -5.93 -5.58 -2.09
C ALA A 433 -5.42 -4.74 -0.91
N THR A 434 -4.10 -4.55 -0.79
CA THR A 434 -3.55 -3.70 0.28
C THR A 434 -4.10 -2.29 0.22
N GLN A 435 -4.18 -1.71 -0.98
CA GLN A 435 -4.67 -0.35 -1.16
C GLN A 435 -6.16 -0.21 -0.85
N VAL A 436 -7.00 -1.09 -1.39
CA VAL A 436 -8.46 -1.04 -1.21
C VAL A 436 -8.85 -1.20 0.26
N PHE A 437 -8.25 -2.17 0.96
CA PHE A 437 -8.59 -2.43 2.36
C PHE A 437 -7.93 -1.47 3.35
N GLU A 438 -6.85 -0.81 2.96
CA GLU A 438 -6.22 0.24 3.74
C GLU A 438 -6.99 1.56 3.66
N THR A 439 -7.33 1.99 2.44
CA THR A 439 -8.02 3.27 2.22
C THR A 439 -9.54 3.15 2.26
N ASN A 440 -10.09 1.92 2.28
CA ASN A 440 -11.50 1.60 2.12
C ASN A 440 -12.12 2.21 0.85
N THR A 441 -11.32 2.42 -0.18
CA THR A 441 -11.74 2.98 -1.47
C THR A 441 -11.13 2.21 -2.62
N ALA A 442 -11.88 2.03 -3.68
CA ALA A 442 -11.40 1.54 -4.96
C ALA A 442 -11.58 2.61 -6.03
N ASP A 443 -10.59 2.73 -6.90
CA ASP A 443 -10.57 3.72 -7.98
C ASP A 443 -9.95 3.07 -9.23
N ALA A 444 -10.62 3.19 -10.36
CA ALA A 444 -10.16 2.65 -11.63
C ALA A 444 -8.82 3.26 -12.09
N ALA A 445 -8.54 4.50 -11.69
CA ALA A 445 -7.32 5.23 -12.06
C ALA A 445 -6.14 5.03 -11.10
N LYS A 446 -6.32 4.30 -9.99
CA LYS A 446 -5.29 4.13 -8.95
C LYS A 446 -3.97 3.52 -9.43
N GLY A 447 -4.01 2.76 -10.51
CA GLY A 447 -2.81 2.14 -11.10
C GLY A 447 -2.12 2.98 -12.18
N VAL A 448 -2.59 4.19 -12.49
CA VAL A 448 -1.99 5.02 -13.56
C VAL A 448 -0.53 5.33 -13.27
N LEU A 449 0.34 5.08 -14.23
CA LEU A 449 1.80 5.19 -14.18
C LEU A 449 2.50 4.15 -13.27
N LYS A 450 1.78 3.29 -12.57
CA LYS A 450 2.39 2.29 -11.69
C LYS A 450 3.20 1.23 -12.44
N GLU A 451 2.84 0.95 -13.70
CA GLU A 451 3.63 0.12 -14.61
C GLU A 451 5.03 0.69 -14.83
N LEU A 452 5.13 1.99 -15.07
CA LEU A 452 6.42 2.67 -15.30
C LEU A 452 7.23 2.78 -14.00
N GLU A 453 6.59 3.06 -12.88
CA GLU A 453 7.23 3.08 -11.56
C GLU A 453 7.80 1.70 -11.20
N ALA A 454 7.06 0.62 -11.47
CA ALA A 454 7.51 -0.74 -11.19
C ALA A 454 8.74 -1.13 -12.03
N ILE A 455 8.74 -0.79 -13.33
CA ILE A 455 9.88 -0.99 -14.23
C ILE A 455 11.09 -0.15 -13.76
N ALA A 456 10.87 1.14 -13.45
CA ALA A 456 11.93 2.03 -12.97
C ALA A 456 12.57 1.49 -11.67
N ALA A 457 11.76 1.07 -10.70
CA ALA A 457 12.24 0.49 -9.46
C ALA A 457 13.06 -0.78 -9.69
N ALA A 458 12.60 -1.69 -10.57
CA ALA A 458 13.34 -2.90 -10.92
C ALA A 458 14.69 -2.58 -11.57
N VAL A 459 14.74 -1.62 -12.50
CA VAL A 459 15.96 -1.24 -13.23
C VAL A 459 16.95 -0.50 -12.34
N ILE A 460 16.51 0.44 -11.48
CA ILE A 460 17.35 1.05 -10.44
C ILE A 460 17.95 -0.03 -9.55
N GLY A 461 17.20 -1.07 -9.25
CA GLY A 461 17.64 -2.24 -8.51
C GLY A 461 18.63 -3.15 -9.25
N GLY A 462 19.01 -2.81 -10.49
CA GLY A 462 20.00 -3.52 -11.27
C GLY A 462 19.45 -4.65 -12.16
N VAL A 463 18.15 -4.67 -12.40
CA VAL A 463 17.56 -5.57 -13.42
C VAL A 463 17.88 -5.03 -14.81
N VAL A 464 18.42 -5.90 -15.67
CA VAL A 464 18.81 -5.52 -17.03
C VAL A 464 17.59 -5.63 -17.98
N LEU A 465 17.26 -4.54 -18.67
CA LEU A 465 16.10 -4.46 -19.56
C LEU A 465 16.12 -5.48 -20.72
N THR A 466 17.31 -5.90 -21.13
CA THR A 466 17.47 -6.96 -22.17
C THR A 466 17.22 -8.37 -21.64
N GLY A 467 16.98 -8.53 -20.34
CA GLY A 467 16.78 -9.81 -19.67
C GLY A 467 18.07 -10.52 -19.26
N GLY A 468 17.91 -11.66 -18.63
CA GLY A 468 19.00 -12.55 -18.22
C GLY A 468 19.78 -12.16 -16.98
N PHE A 469 19.53 -10.99 -16.37
CA PHE A 469 20.23 -10.53 -15.18
C PHE A 469 19.32 -9.69 -14.26
N GLY A 470 19.49 -9.88 -12.96
CA GLY A 470 18.76 -9.16 -11.90
C GLY A 470 18.66 -9.99 -10.62
N THR A 471 18.43 -9.36 -9.49
CA THR A 471 18.25 -10.03 -8.20
C THR A 471 17.02 -9.49 -7.47
N VAL A 472 16.39 -10.34 -6.66
CA VAL A 472 15.23 -9.91 -5.84
C VAL A 472 15.63 -8.83 -4.84
N LEU A 473 16.79 -8.97 -4.20
CA LEU A 473 17.32 -7.94 -3.27
C LEU A 473 17.56 -6.60 -3.99
N GLY A 474 18.10 -6.65 -5.21
CA GLY A 474 18.23 -5.46 -6.04
C GLY A 474 16.89 -4.78 -6.28
N ILE A 475 15.86 -5.53 -6.69
CA ILE A 475 14.51 -5.00 -6.90
C ILE A 475 13.96 -4.38 -5.61
N MET A 476 14.19 -5.00 -4.44
CA MET A 476 13.77 -4.45 -3.15
C MET A 476 14.47 -3.10 -2.87
N PHE A 477 15.79 -3.02 -3.05
CA PHE A 477 16.52 -1.75 -2.87
C PHE A 477 16.08 -0.69 -3.88
N GLY A 478 15.84 -1.06 -5.13
CA GLY A 478 15.30 -0.17 -6.14
C GLY A 478 13.92 0.38 -5.76
N SER A 479 13.06 -0.45 -5.19
CA SER A 479 11.75 -0.04 -4.69
C SER A 479 11.85 0.93 -3.52
N ILE A 480 12.83 0.74 -2.62
CA ILE A 480 13.10 1.66 -1.51
C ILE A 480 13.62 2.99 -2.05
N ILE A 481 14.60 2.96 -2.95
CA ILE A 481 15.19 4.16 -3.57
C ILE A 481 14.09 4.98 -4.26
N PHE A 482 13.31 4.32 -5.12
CA PHE A 482 12.27 4.99 -5.90
C PHE A 482 11.13 5.50 -5.01
N GLY A 483 10.72 4.71 -4.01
CA GLY A 483 9.69 5.09 -3.05
C GLY A 483 10.10 6.29 -2.20
N ILE A 484 11.34 6.31 -1.68
CA ILE A 484 11.87 7.46 -0.94
C ILE A 484 11.94 8.69 -1.83
N ALA A 485 12.45 8.56 -3.06
CA ALA A 485 12.52 9.66 -4.00
C ALA A 485 11.13 10.24 -4.30
N SER A 486 10.12 9.38 -4.50
CA SER A 486 8.74 9.82 -4.75
C SER A 486 8.15 10.63 -3.59
N VAL A 487 8.50 10.27 -2.35
CA VAL A 487 8.03 10.97 -1.15
C VAL A 487 8.83 12.23 -0.88
N ALA A 488 10.14 12.24 -1.17
CA ALA A 488 11.01 13.38 -0.92
C ALA A 488 10.53 14.65 -1.64
N PHE A 489 9.93 14.53 -2.83
CA PHE A 489 9.37 15.67 -3.55
C PHE A 489 8.28 16.43 -2.78
N PHE A 490 7.56 15.78 -1.86
CA PHE A 490 6.55 16.44 -1.03
C PHE A 490 7.15 17.26 0.13
N TYR A 491 8.41 17.01 0.48
CA TYR A 491 9.11 17.73 1.55
C TYR A 491 9.99 18.87 1.04
N ILE A 492 10.22 18.95 -0.27
CA ILE A 492 11.05 20.03 -0.84
C ILE A 492 10.16 21.25 -1.11
N PRO A 493 10.42 22.40 -0.46
CA PRO A 493 9.68 23.63 -0.75
C PRO A 493 9.74 24.00 -2.23
N TYR A 494 8.64 24.53 -2.77
CA TYR A 494 8.50 24.97 -4.16
C TYR A 494 8.51 23.87 -5.23
N VAL A 495 8.51 22.58 -4.83
CA VAL A 495 8.42 21.44 -5.74
C VAL A 495 7.03 20.82 -5.61
N ASP A 496 6.28 20.76 -6.70
CA ASP A 496 4.98 20.12 -6.73
C ASP A 496 5.05 18.69 -7.30
N GLY A 497 3.95 17.95 -7.22
CA GLY A 497 3.86 16.57 -7.73
C GLY A 497 4.13 16.41 -9.23
N SER A 498 4.21 17.50 -10.02
CA SER A 498 4.54 17.46 -11.45
C SER A 498 6.01 17.12 -11.67
N PHE A 499 6.90 17.55 -10.77
CA PHE A 499 8.32 17.22 -10.81
C PHE A 499 8.58 15.72 -10.68
N TYR A 500 7.72 15.01 -9.97
CA TYR A 500 7.80 13.55 -9.87
C TYR A 500 7.71 12.87 -11.25
N ARG A 501 6.87 13.38 -12.16
CA ARG A 501 6.75 12.82 -13.52
C ARG A 501 8.01 13.08 -14.34
N ILE A 502 8.64 14.26 -14.18
CA ILE A 502 9.93 14.59 -14.82
C ILE A 502 11.02 13.63 -14.28
N PHE A 503 11.06 13.45 -12.96
CA PHE A 503 11.99 12.53 -12.31
C PHE A 503 11.80 11.10 -12.83
N LEU A 504 10.56 10.60 -12.91
CA LEU A 504 10.25 9.26 -13.44
C LEU A 504 10.77 9.10 -14.88
N GLY A 505 10.50 10.07 -15.75
CA GLY A 505 10.98 10.06 -17.13
C GLY A 505 12.51 10.08 -17.24
N ALA A 506 13.17 10.94 -16.44
CA ALA A 506 14.63 11.04 -16.41
C ALA A 506 15.28 9.72 -15.91
N VAL A 507 14.72 9.12 -14.85
CA VAL A 507 15.19 7.84 -14.30
C VAL A 507 15.10 6.73 -15.34
N LEU A 508 13.96 6.61 -16.04
CA LEU A 508 13.77 5.59 -17.07
C LEU A 508 14.75 5.80 -18.23
N LEU A 509 14.99 7.04 -18.66
CA LEU A 509 15.95 7.35 -19.71
C LEU A 509 17.39 7.02 -19.31
N ILE A 510 17.82 7.45 -18.12
CA ILE A 510 19.16 7.16 -17.59
C ILE A 510 19.35 5.64 -17.43
N ALA A 511 18.35 4.95 -16.92
CA ALA A 511 18.36 3.51 -16.78
C ALA A 511 18.52 2.80 -18.13
N ALA A 512 17.78 3.23 -19.15
CA ALA A 512 17.89 2.68 -20.49
C ALA A 512 19.29 2.90 -21.12
N LEU A 513 19.81 4.13 -21.01
CA LEU A 513 21.16 4.48 -21.52
C LEU A 513 22.28 3.71 -20.79
N THR A 514 22.17 3.58 -19.47
CA THR A 514 23.16 2.86 -18.66
C THR A 514 23.15 1.37 -19.01
N ASN A 515 21.97 0.80 -19.23
CA ASN A 515 21.77 -0.59 -19.59
C ASN A 515 22.41 -0.93 -20.94
N GLU A 516 22.25 -0.07 -21.95
CA GLU A 516 22.87 -0.25 -23.25
C GLU A 516 24.41 -0.20 -23.17
N ASN A 517 24.97 0.72 -22.37
CA ASN A 517 26.41 0.82 -22.15
C ASN A 517 26.99 -0.40 -21.42
N ILE A 518 26.28 -0.91 -20.40
CA ILE A 518 26.65 -2.14 -19.71
C ILE A 518 26.63 -3.33 -20.67
N ARG A 519 25.58 -3.45 -21.50
CA ARG A 519 25.47 -4.48 -22.53
C ARG A 519 26.66 -4.46 -23.47
N LYS A 520 27.01 -3.29 -24.04
CA LYS A 520 28.16 -3.14 -24.96
C LYS A 520 29.48 -3.55 -24.30
N ARG A 521 29.66 -3.29 -22.99
CA ARG A 521 30.86 -3.71 -22.23
C ARG A 521 30.89 -5.23 -21.98
N ILE A 522 29.74 -5.86 -21.70
CA ILE A 522 29.65 -7.30 -21.43
C ILE A 522 29.77 -8.11 -22.73
N THR A 523 29.18 -7.64 -23.84
CA THR A 523 29.19 -8.33 -25.13
C THR A 523 30.41 -8.01 -26.00
N GLY A 524 31.36 -7.22 -25.52
CA GLY A 524 32.57 -6.87 -26.26
C GLY A 524 32.33 -5.95 -27.46
N GLY A 525 31.20 -5.23 -27.49
CA GLY A 525 30.95 -4.22 -28.52
C GLY A 525 30.45 -4.77 -29.87
N ILE A 526 29.90 -6.01 -29.87
CA ILE A 526 29.18 -6.58 -31.04
C ILE A 526 27.73 -6.17 -31.02
#